data_2003073cee2761fed26e31dda2422ee8
#
_entry.id   2003073cee2761fed26e31dda2422ee8
#
_cell.length_a   1.000
_cell.length_b   1.000
_cell.length_c   1.000
_cell.angle_alpha   90.00
_cell.angle_beta   90.00
_cell.angle_gamma   90.00
#
_symmetry.space_group_name_H-M   'P 1'
#
loop_
_entity.id
_entity.type
_entity.pdbx_description
1 polymer ?
#
loop_
_entity_poly.entity_id
_entity_poly.type
_entity_poly.pdbx_seq_one_letter_code
_entity_poly.pdbx_strand_id
1 'polypeptide(L)'
;LNGVEHIELDHGYFFHGEETTHGSVAVSGKISGEGHPFVEHFKFVKQFEDENTVARQTIPAPAQLLAELFREENGKNTVKFYPDEEVLIQDIAKAYRTVIKELYEAGCRNIQFDDCTWGMFCDKKYWEARQQDCVTIESEAEKYLRLNNLAIEGRPEDLVITTHVCRGNYHSTWASSGGYEPVAKYLFANENVDAYYLEF
;
A
#
# COMPACT_ATOMS: atom_id res chain seq x y z
N LEU A 1 -9.57 7.64 -0.73
CA LEU A 1 -9.47 8.46 0.49
C LEU A 1 -9.84 9.91 0.17
N ASN A 2 -10.44 10.63 1.12
CA ASN A 2 -10.63 12.07 0.98
C ASN A 2 -9.25 12.76 1.02
N GLY A 3 -9.13 13.91 0.35
CA GLY A 3 -7.87 14.65 0.27
C GLY A 3 -6.82 14.05 -0.67
N VAL A 4 -7.20 13.03 -1.44
CA VAL A 4 -6.40 12.41 -2.50
C VAL A 4 -7.24 12.38 -3.78
N GLU A 5 -6.65 12.81 -4.90
CA GLU A 5 -7.33 12.83 -6.19
C GLU A 5 -6.53 12.09 -7.25
N HIS A 6 -7.22 11.57 -8.26
CA HIS A 6 -6.61 10.95 -9.42
C HIS A 6 -5.97 12.02 -10.30
N ILE A 7 -4.77 11.74 -10.78
CA ILE A 7 -4.04 12.57 -11.76
C ILE A 7 -3.42 11.68 -12.84
N GLU A 8 -2.96 12.30 -13.92
CA GLU A 8 -2.12 11.67 -14.93
C GLU A 8 -0.71 12.23 -14.82
N LEU A 9 0.30 11.35 -14.86
CA LEU A 9 1.72 11.70 -14.94
C LEU A 9 2.21 11.63 -16.39
N ASP A 10 3.42 12.10 -16.64
CA ASP A 10 4.05 12.01 -17.96
C ASP A 10 4.41 10.57 -18.34
N HIS A 11 4.65 9.71 -17.34
CA HIS A 11 5.04 8.30 -17.49
C HIS A 11 4.30 7.39 -16.53
N GLY A 12 4.03 6.15 -17.00
CA GLY A 12 3.60 5.04 -16.19
C GLY A 12 4.76 4.36 -15.43
N TYR A 13 4.51 3.20 -14.85
CA TYR A 13 5.57 2.33 -14.37
C TYR A 13 6.17 1.53 -15.54
N PHE A 14 7.49 1.37 -15.54
CA PHE A 14 8.19 0.57 -16.54
C PHE A 14 8.35 -0.87 -16.05
N PHE A 15 7.72 -1.78 -16.77
CA PHE A 15 7.88 -3.22 -16.64
C PHE A 15 8.79 -3.72 -17.76
N HIS A 16 9.18 -4.98 -17.77
CA HIS A 16 10.09 -5.52 -18.78
C HIS A 16 9.54 -5.34 -20.21
N GLY A 17 9.90 -4.22 -20.84
CA GLY A 17 9.49 -3.88 -22.21
C GLY A 17 8.11 -3.25 -22.37
N GLU A 18 7.39 -3.04 -21.28
CA GLU A 18 6.04 -2.46 -21.27
C GLU A 18 5.99 -1.25 -20.32
N GLU A 19 5.20 -0.27 -20.67
CA GLU A 19 4.87 0.88 -19.80
C GLU A 19 3.40 0.79 -19.39
N THR A 20 3.09 0.98 -18.10
CA THR A 20 1.72 0.99 -17.62
C THR A 20 0.98 2.28 -18.01
N THR A 21 -0.32 2.33 -17.72
CA THR A 21 -1.07 3.59 -17.80
C THR A 21 -0.44 4.66 -16.90
N HIS A 22 -0.64 5.92 -17.25
CA HIS A 22 -0.02 7.07 -16.58
C HIS A 22 -0.78 7.51 -15.32
N GLY A 23 -1.89 6.83 -14.99
CA GLY A 23 -2.71 7.15 -13.83
C GLY A 23 -1.93 7.07 -12.51
N SER A 24 -2.10 8.10 -11.70
CA SER A 24 -1.50 8.24 -10.37
C SER A 24 -2.44 8.99 -9.44
N VAL A 25 -1.99 9.30 -8.23
CA VAL A 25 -2.74 10.06 -7.25
C VAL A 25 -1.88 11.17 -6.64
N ALA A 26 -2.52 12.30 -6.33
CA ALA A 26 -1.87 13.43 -5.66
C ALA A 26 -2.69 13.90 -4.44
N VAL A 27 -2.01 14.53 -3.51
CA VAL A 27 -2.66 15.19 -2.38
C VAL A 27 -3.40 16.42 -2.88
N SER A 28 -4.69 16.52 -2.54
CA SER A 28 -5.56 17.68 -2.84
C SER A 28 -6.11 18.36 -1.56
N GLY A 29 -5.83 17.79 -0.40
CA GLY A 29 -6.28 18.31 0.88
C GLY A 29 -5.85 17.44 2.04
N LYS A 30 -6.48 17.64 3.21
CA LYS A 30 -6.24 16.77 4.36
C LYS A 30 -6.75 15.36 4.10
N ILE A 31 -5.88 14.36 4.29
CA ILE A 31 -6.20 12.96 4.06
C ILE A 31 -7.11 12.44 5.17
N SER A 32 -8.22 11.77 4.79
CA SER A 32 -9.11 11.07 5.71
C SER A 32 -9.83 9.89 5.05
N GLY A 33 -10.39 9.00 5.86
CA GLY A 33 -10.90 7.68 5.40
C GLY A 33 -12.42 7.53 5.38
N GLU A 34 -13.18 8.52 5.88
CA GLU A 34 -14.61 8.39 6.06
C GLU A 34 -15.37 8.21 4.75
N GLY A 35 -16.32 7.27 4.74
CA GLY A 35 -17.20 7.02 3.60
C GLY A 35 -16.49 6.45 2.38
N HIS A 36 -15.45 5.66 2.56
CA HIS A 36 -14.68 5.10 1.45
C HIS A 36 -15.53 4.15 0.60
N PRO A 37 -15.49 4.25 -0.76
CA PRO A 37 -16.33 3.42 -1.64
C PRO A 37 -16.10 1.91 -1.49
N PHE A 38 -14.97 1.46 -0.99
CA PHE A 38 -14.71 0.04 -0.72
C PHE A 38 -15.68 -0.60 0.27
N VAL A 39 -16.31 0.20 1.14
CA VAL A 39 -17.34 -0.30 2.05
C VAL A 39 -18.56 -0.80 1.26
N GLU A 40 -19.01 -0.03 0.25
CA GLU A 40 -20.12 -0.46 -0.61
C GLU A 40 -19.71 -1.60 -1.56
N HIS A 41 -18.47 -1.61 -2.06
CA HIS A 41 -17.94 -2.74 -2.84
C HIS A 41 -17.93 -4.02 -2.00
N PHE A 42 -17.48 -3.94 -0.76
CA PHE A 42 -17.47 -5.08 0.16
C PHE A 42 -18.89 -5.58 0.44
N LYS A 43 -19.84 -4.69 0.75
CA LYS A 43 -21.26 -5.07 0.96
C LYS A 43 -21.86 -5.80 -0.24
N PHE A 44 -21.47 -5.40 -1.45
CA PHE A 44 -21.89 -6.10 -2.67
C PHE A 44 -21.29 -7.51 -2.72
N VAL A 45 -19.98 -7.67 -2.52
CA VAL A 45 -19.30 -8.97 -2.59
C VAL A 45 -19.78 -9.89 -1.47
N LYS A 46 -20.04 -9.35 -0.28
CA LYS A 46 -20.52 -10.11 0.89
C LYS A 46 -21.83 -10.87 0.63
N GLN A 47 -22.66 -10.43 -0.29
CA GLN A 47 -23.92 -11.12 -0.65
C GLN A 47 -23.70 -12.50 -1.28
N PHE A 48 -22.48 -12.80 -1.70
CA PHE A 48 -22.08 -14.06 -2.32
C PHE A 48 -21.36 -15.01 -1.35
N GLU A 49 -21.26 -14.65 -0.07
CA GLU A 49 -20.75 -15.56 0.97
C GLU A 49 -21.71 -16.75 1.16
N ASP A 50 -21.12 -17.90 1.41
CA ASP A 50 -21.81 -19.12 1.77
C ASP A 50 -21.04 -19.91 2.84
N GLU A 51 -21.42 -21.14 3.11
CA GLU A 51 -20.78 -22.00 4.10
C GLU A 51 -19.31 -22.36 3.76
N ASN A 52 -18.88 -22.15 2.51
CA ASN A 52 -17.56 -22.52 2.00
C ASN A 52 -16.72 -21.30 1.58
N THR A 53 -17.32 -20.12 1.50
CA THR A 53 -16.66 -18.91 0.97
C THR A 53 -16.86 -17.71 1.89
N VAL A 54 -15.79 -16.95 2.08
CA VAL A 54 -15.78 -15.71 2.87
C VAL A 54 -15.32 -14.55 1.99
N ALA A 55 -16.07 -13.45 1.99
CA ALA A 55 -15.68 -12.25 1.27
C ALA A 55 -14.43 -11.63 1.86
N ARG A 56 -13.49 -11.28 0.99
CA ARG A 56 -12.27 -10.54 1.32
C ARG A 56 -12.30 -9.18 0.64
N GLN A 57 -11.92 -8.14 1.37
CA GLN A 57 -11.66 -6.84 0.79
C GLN A 57 -10.16 -6.65 0.58
N THR A 58 -9.76 -6.43 -0.65
CA THR A 58 -8.38 -6.05 -1.00
C THR A 58 -8.28 -4.53 -1.07
N ILE A 59 -7.24 -3.98 -0.49
CA ILE A 59 -6.95 -2.54 -0.51
C ILE A 59 -5.44 -2.33 -0.73
N PRO A 60 -5.03 -1.26 -1.43
CA PRO A 60 -3.61 -0.91 -1.51
C PRO A 60 -3.01 -0.75 -0.10
N ALA A 61 -1.78 -1.20 0.10
CA ALA A 61 -1.11 -1.00 1.39
C ALA A 61 -0.91 0.50 1.69
N PRO A 62 -0.90 0.91 2.97
CA PRO A 62 -0.59 2.30 3.34
C PRO A 62 0.78 2.76 2.82
N ALA A 63 1.79 1.90 2.87
CA ALA A 63 3.12 2.15 2.31
C ALA A 63 3.08 2.38 0.80
N GLN A 64 2.23 1.65 0.06
CA GLN A 64 2.04 1.84 -1.38
C GLN A 64 1.47 3.23 -1.69
N LEU A 65 0.51 3.70 -0.91
CA LEU A 65 -0.01 5.07 -1.05
C LEU A 65 1.09 6.10 -0.79
N LEU A 66 1.85 5.95 0.31
CA LEU A 66 2.94 6.88 0.63
C LEU A 66 3.97 6.94 -0.50
N ALA A 67 4.37 5.79 -1.05
CA ALA A 67 5.31 5.71 -2.17
C ALA A 67 4.77 6.45 -3.41
N GLU A 68 3.48 6.27 -3.73
CA GLU A 68 2.84 6.92 -4.87
C GLU A 68 2.73 8.44 -4.69
N LEU A 69 2.47 8.92 -3.47
CA LEU A 69 2.43 10.36 -3.16
C LEU A 69 3.80 11.05 -3.28
N PHE A 70 4.89 10.30 -3.28
CA PHE A 70 6.25 10.81 -3.51
C PHE A 70 6.83 10.42 -4.87
N ARG A 71 6.05 9.78 -5.71
CA ARG A 71 6.50 9.40 -7.05
C ARG A 71 6.69 10.63 -7.92
N GLU A 72 7.88 10.80 -8.50
CA GLU A 72 8.22 11.87 -9.47
C GLU A 72 7.80 13.27 -8.96
N GLU A 73 7.02 14.01 -9.75
CA GLU A 73 6.56 15.36 -9.42
C GLU A 73 5.52 15.40 -8.28
N ASN A 74 4.89 14.26 -7.95
CA ASN A 74 3.93 14.18 -6.84
C ASN A 74 4.56 14.61 -5.52
N GLY A 75 5.83 14.30 -5.30
CA GLY A 75 6.55 14.68 -4.07
C GLY A 75 6.54 16.19 -3.83
N LYS A 76 6.68 16.99 -4.88
CA LYS A 76 6.62 18.45 -4.77
C LYS A 76 5.24 18.94 -4.34
N ASN A 77 4.17 18.30 -4.84
CA ASN A 77 2.81 18.61 -4.44
C ASN A 77 2.54 18.14 -3.02
N THR A 78 2.96 16.94 -2.66
CA THR A 78 2.79 16.36 -1.32
C THR A 78 3.38 17.27 -0.25
N VAL A 79 4.62 17.76 -0.43
CA VAL A 79 5.29 18.67 0.52
C VAL A 79 4.55 20.01 0.69
N LYS A 80 3.79 20.50 -0.28
CA LYS A 80 2.99 21.73 -0.12
C LYS A 80 1.86 21.54 0.89
N PHE A 81 1.19 20.37 0.88
CA PHE A 81 0.10 20.06 1.80
C PHE A 81 0.60 19.51 3.13
N TYR A 82 1.69 18.74 3.08
CA TYR A 82 2.32 18.08 4.21
C TYR A 82 3.83 18.38 4.24
N PRO A 83 4.21 19.57 4.74
CA PRO A 83 5.64 19.91 4.87
C PRO A 83 6.36 19.07 5.94
N ASP A 84 5.62 18.41 6.84
CA ASP A 84 6.11 17.46 7.81
C ASP A 84 5.62 16.06 7.42
N GLU A 85 6.55 15.18 7.02
CA GLU A 85 6.27 13.80 6.61
C GLU A 85 5.64 12.98 7.76
N GLU A 86 5.99 13.29 9.02
CA GLU A 86 5.38 12.59 10.15
C GLU A 86 3.88 12.86 10.26
N VAL A 87 3.44 14.08 10.01
CA VAL A 87 2.01 14.42 9.96
C VAL A 87 1.30 13.68 8.83
N LEU A 88 1.94 13.54 7.67
CA LEU A 88 1.42 12.75 6.55
C LEU A 88 1.23 11.28 6.94
N ILE A 89 2.27 10.67 7.52
CA ILE A 89 2.24 9.28 7.99
C ILE A 89 1.08 9.05 8.97
N GLN A 90 0.90 9.94 9.95
CA GLN A 90 -0.16 9.83 10.94
C GLN A 90 -1.56 9.99 10.31
N ASP A 91 -1.73 10.93 9.38
CA ASP A 91 -3.01 11.13 8.70
C ASP A 91 -3.36 9.95 7.77
N ILE A 92 -2.39 9.40 7.04
CA ILE A 92 -2.58 8.16 6.24
C ILE A 92 -2.98 7.00 7.16
N ALA A 93 -2.22 6.74 8.23
CA ALA A 93 -2.51 5.65 9.15
C ALA A 93 -3.91 5.79 9.77
N LYS A 94 -4.29 7.01 10.18
CA LYS A 94 -5.63 7.30 10.71
C LYS A 94 -6.73 7.07 9.67
N ALA A 95 -6.50 7.49 8.42
CA ALA A 95 -7.46 7.29 7.34
C ALA A 95 -7.70 5.79 7.08
N TYR A 96 -6.62 4.99 7.05
CA TYR A 96 -6.73 3.53 6.91
C TYR A 96 -7.46 2.88 8.09
N ARG A 97 -7.16 3.27 9.33
CA ARG A 97 -7.92 2.78 10.50
C ARG A 97 -9.42 3.08 10.38
N THR A 98 -9.78 4.25 9.85
CA THR A 98 -11.18 4.61 9.60
C THR A 98 -11.81 3.70 8.56
N VAL A 99 -11.16 3.48 7.41
CA VAL A 99 -11.64 2.56 6.36
C VAL A 99 -11.76 1.13 6.89
N ILE A 100 -10.76 0.63 7.60
CA ILE A 100 -10.76 -0.71 8.20
C ILE A 100 -11.91 -0.86 9.19
N LYS A 101 -12.14 0.15 10.04
CA LYS A 101 -13.26 0.17 10.98
C LYS A 101 -14.61 0.13 10.26
N GLU A 102 -14.82 0.96 9.24
CA GLU A 102 -16.06 0.98 8.47
C GLU A 102 -16.29 -0.35 7.73
N LEU A 103 -15.24 -0.97 7.17
CA LEU A 103 -15.30 -2.31 6.59
C LEU A 103 -15.69 -3.37 7.63
N TYR A 104 -15.07 -3.31 8.81
CA TYR A 104 -15.40 -4.22 9.91
C TYR A 104 -16.85 -4.07 10.37
N GLU A 105 -17.36 -2.85 10.52
CA GLU A 105 -18.74 -2.54 10.85
C GLU A 105 -19.73 -3.01 9.77
N ALA A 106 -19.31 -3.03 8.50
CA ALA A 106 -20.05 -3.63 7.39
C ALA A 106 -20.01 -5.18 7.39
N GLY A 107 -19.28 -5.79 8.34
CA GLY A 107 -19.18 -7.23 8.50
C GLY A 107 -17.95 -7.87 7.83
N CYS A 108 -16.99 -7.07 7.37
CA CYS A 108 -15.73 -7.59 6.86
C CYS A 108 -14.89 -8.21 7.99
N ARG A 109 -14.36 -9.40 7.73
CA ARG A 109 -13.47 -10.13 8.66
C ARG A 109 -12.16 -10.56 8.01
N ASN A 110 -11.94 -10.17 6.75
CA ASN A 110 -10.75 -10.54 6.00
C ASN A 110 -10.35 -9.38 5.08
N ILE A 111 -9.22 -8.75 5.35
CA ILE A 111 -8.66 -7.66 4.54
C ILE A 111 -7.28 -8.11 4.04
N GLN A 112 -6.99 -7.82 2.78
CA GLN A 112 -5.67 -8.00 2.20
C GLN A 112 -5.09 -6.65 1.83
N PHE A 113 -3.88 -6.35 2.30
CA PHE A 113 -3.06 -5.29 1.75
C PHE A 113 -2.38 -5.77 0.47
N ASP A 114 -2.48 -4.99 -0.60
CA ASP A 114 -1.67 -5.18 -1.79
C ASP A 114 -0.48 -4.22 -1.71
N ASP A 115 0.72 -4.80 -1.56
CA ASP A 115 1.94 -4.06 -1.30
C ASP A 115 3.02 -4.39 -2.33
N CYS A 116 3.23 -3.49 -3.29
CA CYS A 116 4.32 -3.59 -4.27
C CYS A 116 5.65 -3.05 -3.72
N THR A 117 5.65 -2.32 -2.60
CA THR A 117 6.86 -1.67 -2.07
C THR A 117 7.93 -2.68 -1.68
N TRP A 118 7.55 -3.75 -1.00
CA TRP A 118 8.46 -4.82 -0.59
C TRP A 118 9.09 -5.55 -1.78
N GLY A 119 8.32 -5.74 -2.86
CA GLY A 119 8.82 -6.32 -4.10
C GLY A 119 9.92 -5.48 -4.73
N MET A 120 9.75 -4.18 -4.78
CA MET A 120 10.75 -3.24 -5.31
C MET A 120 12.03 -3.24 -4.47
N PHE A 121 11.92 -3.39 -3.15
CA PHE A 121 13.09 -3.48 -2.25
C PHE A 121 13.92 -4.75 -2.46
N CYS A 122 13.37 -5.78 -3.03
CA CYS A 122 14.10 -7.00 -3.40
C CYS A 122 14.90 -6.85 -4.70
N ASP A 123 14.60 -5.83 -5.52
CA ASP A 123 15.25 -5.64 -6.83
C ASP A 123 16.55 -4.86 -6.70
N LYS A 124 17.66 -5.53 -7.00
CA LYS A 124 19.01 -4.94 -6.90
C LYS A 124 19.19 -3.72 -7.81
N LYS A 125 18.63 -3.76 -9.03
CA LYS A 125 18.78 -2.65 -9.98
C LYS A 125 18.03 -1.41 -9.51
N TYR A 126 16.84 -1.60 -8.95
CA TYR A 126 16.05 -0.54 -8.36
C TYR A 126 16.82 0.16 -7.24
N TRP A 127 17.48 -0.61 -6.34
CA TRP A 127 18.26 -0.05 -5.25
C TRP A 127 19.56 0.61 -5.70
N GLU A 128 20.28 0.03 -6.65
CA GLU A 128 21.48 0.63 -7.22
C GLU A 128 21.19 2.03 -7.81
N ALA A 129 20.02 2.20 -8.44
CA ALA A 129 19.60 3.51 -8.94
C ALA A 129 19.29 4.50 -7.80
N ARG A 130 18.67 4.07 -6.71
CA ARG A 130 18.28 4.92 -5.57
C ARG A 130 19.40 5.25 -4.59
N GLN A 131 20.48 4.49 -4.56
CA GLN A 131 21.65 4.78 -3.70
C GLN A 131 22.24 6.18 -3.94
N GLN A 132 22.01 6.77 -5.11
CA GLN A 132 22.43 8.13 -5.43
C GLN A 132 21.70 9.19 -4.60
N ASP A 133 20.53 8.89 -4.04
CA ASP A 133 19.67 9.81 -3.29
C ASP A 133 19.93 9.76 -1.77
N CYS A 134 21.00 9.09 -1.32
CA CYS A 134 21.31 8.86 0.11
C CYS A 134 20.20 8.10 0.88
N VAL A 135 19.33 7.38 0.17
CA VAL A 135 18.25 6.56 0.75
C VAL A 135 18.78 5.14 0.96
N THR A 136 18.55 4.56 2.13
CA THR A 136 18.91 3.17 2.44
C THR A 136 17.69 2.27 2.50
N ILE A 137 17.87 0.96 2.25
CA ILE A 137 16.81 -0.04 2.46
C ILE A 137 16.29 0.04 3.89
N GLU A 138 17.19 0.21 4.86
CA GLU A 138 16.84 0.30 6.28
C GLU A 138 15.83 1.43 6.53
N SER A 139 16.17 2.67 6.11
CA SER A 139 15.34 3.85 6.38
C SER A 139 13.97 3.77 5.74
N GLU A 140 13.89 3.30 4.50
CA GLU A 140 12.62 3.18 3.79
C GLU A 140 11.80 1.99 4.31
N ALA A 141 12.43 0.84 4.55
CA ALA A 141 11.73 -0.33 5.08
C ALA A 141 11.17 -0.07 6.48
N GLU A 142 11.92 0.59 7.36
CA GLU A 142 11.43 0.99 8.68
C GLU A 142 10.24 1.96 8.61
N LYS A 143 10.31 2.93 7.71
CA LYS A 143 9.23 3.90 7.47
C LYS A 143 7.95 3.19 6.99
N TYR A 144 8.05 2.33 5.98
CA TYR A 144 6.92 1.63 5.40
C TYR A 144 6.31 0.61 6.36
N LEU A 145 7.16 -0.17 7.03
CA LEU A 145 6.74 -1.07 8.09
C LEU A 145 5.97 -0.34 9.21
N ARG A 146 6.52 0.77 9.67
CA ARG A 146 5.88 1.59 10.71
C ARG A 146 4.51 2.09 10.25
N LEU A 147 4.40 2.60 9.03
CA LEU A 147 3.13 3.09 8.48
C LEU A 147 2.09 1.97 8.36
N ASN A 148 2.47 0.81 7.80
CA ASN A 148 1.58 -0.34 7.68
C ASN A 148 1.08 -0.79 9.07
N ASN A 149 1.97 -0.89 10.05
CA ASN A 149 1.61 -1.28 11.42
C ASN A 149 0.70 -0.25 12.11
N LEU A 150 0.98 1.05 11.97
CA LEU A 150 0.12 2.12 12.51
C LEU A 150 -1.29 2.09 11.91
N ALA A 151 -1.42 1.71 10.65
CA ALA A 151 -2.71 1.63 9.96
C ALA A 151 -3.61 0.51 10.47
N ILE A 152 -3.04 -0.52 11.08
CA ILE A 152 -3.78 -1.68 11.63
C ILE A 152 -3.78 -1.73 13.16
N GLU A 153 -3.19 -0.73 13.78
CA GLU A 153 -3.14 -0.63 15.24
C GLU A 153 -4.54 -0.59 15.85
N GLY A 154 -4.77 -1.40 16.88
CA GLY A 154 -6.06 -1.50 17.56
C GLY A 154 -7.17 -2.18 16.76
N ARG A 155 -6.85 -2.92 15.70
CA ARG A 155 -7.81 -3.74 14.96
C ARG A 155 -8.47 -4.77 15.89
N PRO A 156 -9.75 -5.16 15.64
CA PRO A 156 -10.41 -6.24 16.36
C PRO A 156 -9.66 -7.57 16.21
N GLU A 157 -9.67 -8.40 17.27
CA GLU A 157 -8.98 -9.70 17.30
C GLU A 157 -9.50 -10.70 16.25
N ASP A 158 -10.77 -10.60 15.87
CA ASP A 158 -11.40 -11.45 14.86
C ASP A 158 -11.29 -10.92 13.43
N LEU A 159 -10.57 -9.80 13.22
CA LEU A 159 -10.25 -9.28 11.89
C LEU A 159 -8.91 -9.80 11.41
N VAL A 160 -8.93 -10.66 10.41
CA VAL A 160 -7.75 -11.15 9.71
C VAL A 160 -7.26 -10.10 8.73
N ILE A 161 -6.00 -9.68 8.86
CA ILE A 161 -5.33 -8.80 7.91
C ILE A 161 -4.10 -9.52 7.35
N THR A 162 -4.05 -9.63 6.04
CA THR A 162 -2.96 -10.27 5.31
C THR A 162 -2.26 -9.25 4.40
N THR A 163 -1.03 -9.52 4.00
CA THR A 163 -0.35 -8.72 2.98
C THR A 163 0.03 -9.58 1.77
N HIS A 164 -0.21 -9.05 0.58
CA HIS A 164 0.28 -9.60 -0.68
C HIS A 164 1.48 -8.79 -1.14
N VAL A 165 2.60 -9.46 -1.38
CA VAL A 165 3.81 -8.84 -1.94
C VAL A 165 3.87 -9.09 -3.43
N CYS A 166 3.52 -8.06 -4.18
CA CYS A 166 3.46 -8.07 -5.64
C CYS A 166 4.86 -7.85 -6.24
N ARG A 167 5.11 -8.51 -7.37
CA ARG A 167 6.29 -8.27 -8.22
C ARG A 167 5.99 -7.40 -9.44
N GLY A 168 4.76 -6.92 -9.54
CA GLY A 168 4.20 -6.27 -10.70
C GLY A 168 3.63 -7.27 -11.71
N ASN A 169 2.47 -6.96 -12.24
CA ASN A 169 1.79 -7.80 -13.23
C ASN A 169 1.05 -6.90 -14.24
N TYR A 170 1.67 -6.70 -15.38
CA TYR A 170 1.11 -5.92 -16.48
C TYR A 170 1.46 -6.56 -17.82
N HIS A 171 0.44 -6.90 -18.64
CA HIS A 171 0.60 -7.59 -19.93
C HIS A 171 1.53 -8.81 -19.88
N SER A 172 1.41 -9.62 -18.82
CA SER A 172 2.27 -10.80 -18.58
C SER A 172 3.75 -10.49 -18.35
N THR A 173 4.08 -9.27 -17.94
CA THR A 173 5.42 -8.86 -17.51
C THR A 173 5.43 -8.56 -16.00
N TRP A 174 6.61 -8.38 -15.42
CA TRP A 174 6.81 -8.03 -14.02
C TRP A 174 7.71 -6.78 -13.89
N ALA A 175 7.62 -6.10 -12.75
CA ALA A 175 8.40 -4.90 -12.47
C ALA A 175 9.68 -5.20 -11.70
N SER A 176 9.65 -6.13 -10.75
CA SER A 176 10.77 -6.40 -9.84
C SER A 176 11.09 -7.88 -9.70
N SER A 177 12.37 -8.17 -9.43
CA SER A 177 12.88 -9.52 -9.22
C SER A 177 13.88 -9.56 -8.06
N GLY A 178 14.16 -10.75 -7.54
CA GLY A 178 15.12 -10.96 -6.45
C GLY A 178 14.53 -11.69 -5.26
N GLY A 179 15.40 -12.20 -4.38
CA GLY A 179 15.00 -12.87 -3.14
C GLY A 179 14.54 -11.89 -2.06
N TYR A 180 13.90 -12.41 -1.02
CA TYR A 180 13.38 -11.59 0.08
C TYR A 180 14.42 -11.24 1.16
N GLU A 181 15.66 -11.70 1.04
CA GLU A 181 16.72 -11.50 2.04
C GLU A 181 16.89 -10.02 2.46
N PRO A 182 16.84 -9.03 1.55
CA PRO A 182 17.02 -7.64 1.95
C PRO A 182 15.94 -7.11 2.89
N VAL A 183 14.73 -7.65 2.80
CA VAL A 183 13.54 -7.17 3.54
C VAL A 183 13.05 -8.12 4.61
N ALA A 184 13.57 -9.35 4.67
CA ALA A 184 13.07 -10.40 5.55
C ALA A 184 13.03 -10.01 7.04
N LYS A 185 14.05 -9.30 7.52
CA LYS A 185 14.13 -8.83 8.91
C LYS A 185 13.09 -7.76 9.26
N TYR A 186 12.57 -7.04 8.26
CA TYR A 186 11.50 -6.06 8.44
C TYR A 186 10.14 -6.73 8.24
N LEU A 187 9.90 -7.23 7.04
CA LEU A 187 8.62 -7.79 6.61
C LEU A 187 8.18 -8.97 7.49
N PHE A 188 8.97 -10.06 7.53
CA PHE A 188 8.54 -11.29 8.19
C PHE A 188 8.67 -11.27 9.71
N ALA A 189 9.56 -10.45 10.24
CA ALA A 189 9.79 -10.38 11.68
C ALA A 189 8.94 -9.34 12.40
N ASN A 190 8.46 -8.30 11.69
CA ASN A 190 7.95 -7.11 12.36
C ASN A 190 6.64 -6.55 11.78
N GLU A 191 6.16 -6.98 10.62
CA GLU A 191 4.85 -6.56 10.13
C GLU A 191 3.73 -7.33 10.85
N ASN A 192 2.79 -6.61 11.46
CA ASN A 192 1.75 -7.16 12.33
C ASN A 192 0.56 -7.72 11.55
N VAL A 193 0.81 -8.51 10.50
CA VAL A 193 -0.20 -9.18 9.69
C VAL A 193 -0.31 -10.66 10.06
N ASP A 194 -1.42 -11.29 9.70
CA ASP A 194 -1.70 -12.69 10.05
C ASP A 194 -1.12 -13.68 9.06
N ALA A 195 -0.92 -13.26 7.79
CA ALA A 195 -0.32 -14.09 6.75
C ALA A 195 0.24 -13.26 5.60
N TYR A 196 1.13 -13.89 4.80
CA TYR A 196 1.78 -13.33 3.64
C TYR A 196 1.42 -14.12 2.39
N TYR A 197 1.05 -13.44 1.32
CA TYR A 197 0.90 -13.98 -0.03
C TYR A 197 2.05 -13.45 -0.89
N LEU A 198 3.05 -14.29 -1.12
CA LEU A 198 4.32 -13.90 -1.73
C LEU A 198 4.40 -14.34 -3.18
N GLU A 199 4.84 -13.44 -4.06
CA GLU A 199 5.26 -13.79 -5.42
C GLU A 199 6.77 -14.09 -5.45
N PHE A 200 7.16 -15.06 -6.32
CA PHE A 200 8.54 -15.55 -6.47
C PHE A 200 9.01 -15.46 -7.90
#